data_86a2972b658cfc7c90cf08bb8ce8621b
#
_entry.id   86a2972b658cfc7c90cf08bb8ce8621b
#
_cell.length_a   1.000
_cell.length_b   1.000
_cell.length_c   1.000
_cell.angle_alpha   90.00
_cell.angle_beta   90.00
_cell.angle_gamma   90.00
#
_symmetry.space_group_name_H-M   'P 1'
#
loop_
_entity.id
_entity.type
_entity.pdbx_description
1 polymer ?
#
loop_
_entity_poly.entity_id
_entity_poly.type
_entity_poly.pdbx_seq_one_letter_code
_entity_poly.pdbx_strand_id
1 'polypeptide(L)'
;MKTAYPVKFTRLDDGYMVYVPDMDAYTQGDSLTEAIDMARDVIGLMGVDMEDDKKPLPTPSNLKSIKCGPDDFVSMVDIDFSEYRRANERRTVRRNVSLPSWLDVAAEKAGINVSSVLQNALKQELHISE
;
A
#
# COMPACT_ATOMS: atom_id res chain seq x y z
N MET A 1 -3.63 3.92 6.84
CA MET A 1 -4.55 3.07 7.61
C MET A 1 -4.07 1.63 7.55
N LYS A 2 -4.00 0.99 8.69
CA LYS A 2 -3.55 -0.39 8.79
C LYS A 2 -4.71 -1.33 9.09
N THR A 3 -4.80 -2.44 8.36
CA THR A 3 -5.84 -3.44 8.55
C THR A 3 -5.27 -4.83 8.25
N ALA A 4 -6.06 -5.87 8.45
CA ALA A 4 -5.67 -7.24 8.16
C ALA A 4 -6.85 -7.98 7.53
N TYR A 5 -6.55 -8.83 6.56
CA TYR A 5 -7.55 -9.64 5.87
C TYR A 5 -7.20 -11.12 5.98
N PRO A 6 -8.20 -12.00 6.07
CA PRO A 6 -7.95 -13.43 6.00
C PRO A 6 -7.54 -13.84 4.60
N VAL A 7 -6.54 -14.69 4.52
CA VAL A 7 -5.97 -15.19 3.26
C VAL A 7 -5.89 -16.70 3.32
N LYS A 8 -6.36 -17.36 2.26
CA LYS A 8 -6.29 -18.80 2.15
C LYS A 8 -5.08 -19.19 1.33
N PHE A 9 -4.26 -20.08 1.90
CA PHE A 9 -3.08 -20.63 1.26
C PHE A 9 -3.34 -22.08 0.93
N THR A 10 -3.08 -22.48 -0.30
CA THR A 10 -3.19 -23.86 -0.76
C THR A 10 -1.81 -24.39 -1.12
N ARG A 11 -1.40 -25.46 -0.45
CA ARG A 11 -0.09 -26.08 -0.73
C ARG A 11 -0.14 -26.80 -2.07
N LEU A 12 0.88 -26.53 -2.90
CA LEU A 12 1.12 -27.19 -4.17
C LEU A 12 2.46 -27.93 -4.11
N ASP A 13 2.75 -28.75 -5.10
CA ASP A 13 4.02 -29.50 -5.15
C ASP A 13 5.23 -28.55 -5.21
N ASP A 14 5.09 -27.42 -5.87
CA ASP A 14 6.18 -26.47 -6.12
C ASP A 14 5.93 -25.08 -5.53
N GLY A 15 5.07 -24.98 -4.53
CA GLY A 15 4.80 -23.69 -3.90
C GLY A 15 3.42 -23.58 -3.28
N TYR A 16 2.87 -22.38 -3.33
CA TYR A 16 1.58 -22.08 -2.72
C TYR A 16 0.72 -21.25 -3.66
N MET A 17 -0.56 -21.60 -3.75
CA MET A 17 -1.57 -20.74 -4.32
C MET A 17 -2.17 -19.89 -3.19
N VAL A 18 -2.48 -18.64 -3.48
CA VAL A 18 -3.00 -17.67 -2.52
C VAL A 18 -4.33 -17.14 -3.01
N TYR A 19 -5.32 -17.14 -2.14
CA TYR A 19 -6.62 -16.52 -2.42
C TYR A 19 -7.00 -15.56 -1.30
N VAL A 20 -7.34 -14.32 -1.68
CA VAL A 20 -7.83 -13.30 -0.76
C VAL A 20 -9.34 -13.16 -0.97
N PRO A 21 -10.17 -13.79 -0.12
CA PRO A 21 -11.63 -13.81 -0.35
C PRO A 21 -12.28 -12.42 -0.40
N ASP A 22 -11.87 -11.51 0.47
CA ASP A 22 -12.48 -10.19 0.55
C ASP A 22 -12.19 -9.32 -0.67
N MET A 23 -11.13 -9.62 -1.40
CA MET A 23 -10.75 -8.93 -2.62
C MET A 23 -11.07 -9.75 -3.88
N ASP A 24 -11.49 -10.98 -3.72
CA ASP A 24 -11.66 -11.96 -4.81
C ASP A 24 -10.42 -11.96 -5.73
N ALA A 25 -9.25 -12.07 -5.11
CA ALA A 25 -7.97 -11.96 -5.80
C ALA A 25 -7.11 -13.19 -5.55
N TYR A 26 -6.36 -13.60 -6.56
CA TYR A 26 -5.45 -14.74 -6.52
C TYR A 26 -4.02 -14.31 -6.78
N THR A 27 -3.09 -14.98 -6.13
CA THR A 27 -1.67 -14.88 -6.42
C THR A 27 -0.99 -16.21 -6.08
N GLN A 28 0.34 -16.22 -6.09
CA GLN A 28 1.10 -17.43 -5.80
C GLN A 28 2.49 -17.06 -5.30
N GLY A 29 3.15 -18.02 -4.66
CA GLY A 29 4.52 -17.88 -4.23
C GLY A 29 5.21 -19.22 -4.22
N ASP A 30 6.55 -19.24 -4.39
CA ASP A 30 7.35 -20.45 -4.40
C ASP A 30 7.63 -20.98 -2.99
N SER A 31 7.52 -20.13 -2.00
CA SER A 31 7.66 -20.47 -0.58
C SER A 31 6.53 -19.84 0.22
N LEU A 32 6.37 -20.26 1.46
CA LEU A 32 5.36 -19.65 2.34
C LEU A 32 5.64 -18.16 2.57
N THR A 33 6.89 -17.80 2.80
CA THR A 33 7.28 -16.41 3.01
C THR A 33 6.94 -15.57 1.77
N GLU A 34 7.29 -16.07 0.59
CA GLU A 34 6.96 -15.38 -0.67
C GLU A 34 5.46 -15.29 -0.87
N ALA A 35 4.71 -16.36 -0.55
CA ALA A 35 3.26 -16.36 -0.67
C ALA A 35 2.62 -15.29 0.22
N ILE A 36 3.13 -15.12 1.44
CA ILE A 36 2.66 -14.06 2.36
C ILE A 36 2.96 -12.68 1.78
N ASP A 37 4.16 -12.48 1.25
CA ASP A 37 4.54 -11.21 0.64
C ASP A 37 3.68 -10.90 -0.58
N MET A 38 3.40 -11.91 -1.40
CA MET A 38 2.53 -11.76 -2.57
C MET A 38 1.09 -11.47 -2.19
N ALA A 39 0.60 -12.08 -1.11
CA ALA A 39 -0.72 -11.77 -0.56
C ALA A 39 -0.81 -10.31 -0.13
N ARG A 40 0.20 -9.82 0.59
CA ARG A 40 0.25 -8.42 1.03
C ARG A 40 0.30 -7.47 -0.17
N ASP A 41 1.06 -7.84 -1.19
CA ASP A 41 1.17 -7.03 -2.40
C ASP A 41 -0.17 -6.91 -3.14
N VAL A 42 -0.88 -8.02 -3.32
CA VAL A 42 -2.17 -7.99 -4.04
C VAL A 42 -3.24 -7.24 -3.23
N ILE A 43 -3.24 -7.38 -1.91
CA ILE A 43 -4.14 -6.61 -1.04
C ILE A 43 -3.84 -5.12 -1.17
N GLY A 44 -2.57 -4.75 -1.11
CA GLY A 44 -2.15 -3.36 -1.26
C GLY A 44 -2.58 -2.77 -2.59
N LEU A 45 -2.32 -3.48 -3.68
CA LEU A 45 -2.67 -3.03 -5.03
C LEU A 45 -4.18 -2.85 -5.19
N MET A 46 -4.97 -3.85 -4.77
CA MET A 46 -6.43 -3.80 -4.89
C MET A 46 -7.03 -2.72 -4.00
N GLY A 47 -6.51 -2.56 -2.78
CA GLY A 47 -6.99 -1.55 -1.84
C GLY A 47 -6.71 -0.13 -2.31
N VAL A 48 -5.51 0.13 -2.83
CA VAL A 48 -5.16 1.44 -3.39
C VAL A 48 -6.04 1.76 -4.59
N ASP A 49 -6.29 0.78 -5.45
CA ASP A 49 -7.18 0.92 -6.60
C ASP A 49 -8.61 1.29 -6.16
N MET A 50 -9.13 0.63 -5.15
CA MET A 50 -10.43 0.94 -4.58
C MET A 50 -10.49 2.35 -4.02
N GLU A 51 -9.45 2.77 -3.27
CA GLU A 51 -9.36 4.12 -2.73
C GLU A 51 -9.36 5.18 -3.85
N ASP A 52 -8.62 4.93 -4.92
CA ASP A 52 -8.55 5.85 -6.06
C ASP A 52 -9.88 5.96 -6.79
N ASP A 53 -10.64 4.87 -6.84
CA ASP A 53 -11.99 4.83 -7.42
C ASP A 53 -13.06 5.31 -6.45
N LYS A 54 -12.69 5.73 -5.25
CA LYS A 54 -13.60 6.17 -4.17
C LYS A 54 -14.58 5.08 -3.77
N LYS A 55 -14.16 3.83 -3.87
CA LYS A 55 -14.94 2.68 -3.41
C LYS A 55 -14.54 2.34 -1.97
N PRO A 56 -15.48 1.89 -1.14
CA PRO A 56 -15.13 1.48 0.22
C PRO A 56 -14.30 0.21 0.20
N LEU A 57 -13.31 0.14 1.10
CA LEU A 57 -12.55 -1.07 1.31
C LEU A 57 -13.46 -2.13 1.94
N PRO A 58 -13.34 -3.40 1.55
CA PRO A 58 -14.16 -4.45 2.16
C PRO A 58 -13.84 -4.60 3.65
N THR A 59 -14.88 -4.88 4.42
CA THR A 59 -14.70 -5.23 5.83
C THR A 59 -14.10 -6.63 5.89
N PRO A 60 -13.02 -6.84 6.67
CA PRO A 60 -12.43 -8.17 6.75
C PRO A 60 -13.42 -9.23 7.22
N SER A 61 -13.46 -10.36 6.50
CA SER A 61 -14.32 -11.49 6.86
C SER A 61 -13.77 -12.20 8.09
N ASN A 62 -14.62 -12.99 8.72
CA ASN A 62 -14.20 -13.84 9.83
C ASN A 62 -13.33 -14.99 9.29
N LEU A 63 -12.17 -15.17 9.90
CA LEU A 63 -11.23 -16.23 9.55
C LEU A 63 -11.92 -17.61 9.51
N LYS A 64 -12.85 -17.84 10.44
CA LYS A 64 -13.57 -19.12 10.56
C LYS A 64 -14.60 -19.35 9.45
N SER A 65 -15.00 -18.31 8.73
CA SER A 65 -15.99 -18.44 7.66
C SER A 65 -15.41 -18.95 6.35
N ILE A 66 -14.10 -19.05 6.25
CA ILE A 66 -13.41 -19.43 5.01
C ILE A 66 -13.27 -20.95 4.95
N LYS A 67 -13.80 -21.52 3.89
CA LYS A 67 -13.77 -22.98 3.69
C LYS A 67 -12.37 -23.43 3.24
N CYS A 68 -11.88 -24.48 3.87
CA CYS A 68 -10.57 -25.05 3.57
C CYS A 68 -10.69 -26.52 3.23
N GLY A 69 -9.94 -26.96 2.22
CA GLY A 69 -9.69 -28.36 1.93
C GLY A 69 -8.49 -28.88 2.73
N PRO A 70 -8.07 -30.12 2.47
CA PRO A 70 -6.97 -30.76 3.24
C PRO A 70 -5.62 -30.09 3.07
N ASP A 71 -5.37 -29.43 1.94
CA ASP A 71 -4.09 -28.75 1.67
C ASP A 71 -4.15 -27.25 1.91
N ASP A 72 -5.27 -26.78 2.44
CA ASP A 72 -5.51 -25.36 2.66
C ASP A 72 -5.30 -24.97 4.12
N PHE A 73 -4.85 -23.75 4.34
CA PHE A 73 -4.92 -23.12 5.66
C PHE A 73 -5.20 -21.63 5.48
N VAL A 74 -5.69 -21.00 6.54
CA VAL A 74 -6.04 -19.57 6.52
C VAL A 74 -5.22 -18.86 7.56
N SER A 75 -4.69 -17.69 7.19
CA SER A 75 -3.97 -16.81 8.10
C SER A 75 -4.35 -15.38 7.80
N MET A 76 -4.14 -14.50 8.80
CA MET A 76 -4.34 -13.07 8.59
C MET A 76 -3.08 -12.46 8.01
N VAL A 77 -3.26 -11.58 7.03
CA VAL A 77 -2.17 -10.80 6.44
C VAL A 77 -2.49 -9.33 6.63
N ASP A 78 -1.59 -8.61 7.25
CA ASP A 78 -1.77 -7.19 7.52
C ASP A 78 -1.22 -6.33 6.37
N ILE A 79 -1.75 -5.13 6.27
CA ILE A 79 -1.35 -4.15 5.28
C ILE A 79 -1.54 -2.74 5.84
N ASP A 80 -0.58 -1.88 5.57
CA ASP A 80 -0.72 -0.44 5.75
C ASP A 80 -0.83 0.17 4.36
N PHE A 81 -2.03 0.59 3.97
CA PHE A 81 -2.27 1.12 2.63
C PHE A 81 -1.50 2.41 2.36
N SER A 82 -1.33 3.25 3.37
CA SER A 82 -0.56 4.49 3.22
C SER A 82 0.90 4.19 2.93
N GLU A 83 1.47 3.23 3.64
CA GLU A 83 2.85 2.80 3.44
C GLU A 83 3.04 2.10 2.10
N TYR A 84 2.09 1.25 1.72
CA TYR A 84 2.10 0.57 0.42
C TYR A 84 2.09 1.59 -0.72
N ARG A 85 1.21 2.59 -0.65
CA ARG A 85 1.11 3.66 -1.64
C ARG A 85 2.42 4.42 -1.74
N ARG A 86 3.00 4.80 -0.61
CA ARG A 86 4.27 5.53 -0.58
C ARG A 86 5.41 4.72 -1.22
N ALA A 87 5.46 3.42 -0.96
CA ALA A 87 6.53 2.54 -1.47
C ALA A 87 6.38 2.23 -2.96
N ASN A 88 5.16 2.18 -3.48
CA ASN A 88 4.88 1.68 -4.82
C ASN A 88 4.43 2.76 -5.81
N GLU A 89 3.98 3.91 -5.34
CA GLU A 89 3.63 5.02 -6.20
C GLU A 89 4.81 5.96 -6.34
N ARG A 90 5.31 6.09 -7.58
CA ARG A 90 6.48 6.94 -7.90
C ARG A 90 6.08 8.19 -8.65
N ARG A 91 4.80 8.37 -8.90
CA ARG A 91 4.32 9.48 -9.71
C ARG A 91 4.52 10.79 -8.98
N THR A 92 5.07 11.78 -9.69
CA THR A 92 5.20 13.15 -9.21
C THR A 92 4.01 13.96 -9.69
N VAL A 93 3.39 14.70 -8.78
CA VAL A 93 2.24 15.56 -9.08
C VAL A 93 2.70 17.02 -8.94
N ARG A 94 2.29 17.84 -9.90
CA ARG A 94 2.55 19.28 -9.86
C ARG A 94 1.47 19.99 -9.07
N ARG A 95 1.88 20.90 -8.19
CA ARG A 95 0.96 21.75 -7.44
C ARG A 95 1.46 23.19 -7.48
N ASN A 96 0.58 24.11 -7.83
CA ASN A 96 0.92 25.53 -7.80
C ASN A 96 0.83 26.07 -6.37
N VAL A 97 1.88 26.78 -5.97
CA VAL A 97 1.97 27.37 -4.62
C VAL A 97 2.21 28.85 -4.77
N SER A 98 1.51 29.67 -3.96
CA SER A 98 1.69 31.12 -3.96
C SER A 98 2.73 31.52 -2.92
N LEU A 99 3.62 32.42 -3.32
CA LEU A 99 4.64 33.01 -2.43
C LEU A 99 4.60 34.52 -2.56
N PRO A 100 4.87 35.27 -1.46
CA PRO A 100 5.14 36.71 -1.60
C PRO A 100 6.31 36.92 -2.55
N SER A 101 6.24 37.97 -3.39
CA SER A 101 7.29 38.23 -4.39
C SER A 101 8.66 38.38 -3.77
N TRP A 102 8.78 39.05 -2.64
CA TRP A 102 10.06 39.25 -1.98
C TRP A 102 10.69 37.93 -1.55
N LEU A 103 9.87 36.96 -1.11
CA LEU A 103 10.35 35.65 -0.68
C LEU A 103 10.81 34.84 -1.87
N ASP A 104 10.07 34.89 -2.97
CA ASP A 104 10.44 34.24 -4.22
C ASP A 104 11.79 34.72 -4.74
N VAL A 105 11.99 36.06 -4.77
CA VAL A 105 13.25 36.67 -5.18
C VAL A 105 14.41 36.25 -4.26
N ALA A 106 14.17 36.28 -2.95
CA ALA A 106 15.19 35.90 -1.98
C ALA A 106 15.62 34.43 -2.16
N ALA A 107 14.65 33.53 -2.37
CA ALA A 107 14.94 32.12 -2.61
C ALA A 107 15.76 31.90 -3.88
N GLU A 108 15.40 32.60 -4.97
CA GLU A 108 16.11 32.53 -6.22
C GLU A 108 17.55 33.00 -6.09
N LYS A 109 17.77 34.13 -5.44
CA LYS A 109 19.11 34.69 -5.19
C LYS A 109 19.97 33.76 -4.35
N ALA A 110 19.38 33.06 -3.41
CA ALA A 110 20.08 32.11 -2.54
C ALA A 110 20.33 30.75 -3.22
N GLY A 111 19.78 30.53 -4.42
CA GLY A 111 19.93 29.27 -5.14
C GLY A 111 19.18 28.12 -4.50
N ILE A 112 18.10 28.40 -3.78
CA ILE A 112 17.33 27.38 -3.06
C ILE A 112 16.42 26.63 -4.02
N ASN A 113 16.43 25.30 -3.93
CA ASN A 113 15.44 24.45 -4.63
C ASN A 113 14.14 24.47 -3.82
N VAL A 114 13.18 25.28 -4.27
CA VAL A 114 11.91 25.47 -3.59
C VAL A 114 11.12 24.18 -3.47
N SER A 115 11.14 23.34 -4.52
CA SER A 115 10.45 22.06 -4.50
C SER A 115 10.97 21.12 -3.41
N SER A 116 12.29 21.04 -3.27
CA SER A 116 12.90 20.20 -2.22
C SER A 116 12.57 20.71 -0.83
N VAL A 117 12.64 22.02 -0.63
CA VAL A 117 12.31 22.62 0.68
C VAL A 117 10.83 22.35 1.02
N LEU A 118 9.93 22.52 0.05
CA LEU A 118 8.51 22.27 0.26
C LEU A 118 8.25 20.80 0.62
N GLN A 119 8.86 19.87 -0.10
CA GLN A 119 8.71 18.44 0.17
C GLN A 119 9.18 18.09 1.58
N ASN A 120 10.34 18.62 1.99
CA ASN A 120 10.88 18.39 3.32
C ASN A 120 9.98 18.98 4.41
N ALA A 121 9.45 20.18 4.19
CA ALA A 121 8.53 20.82 5.13
C ALA A 121 7.24 20.01 5.29
N LEU A 122 6.68 19.51 4.19
CA LEU A 122 5.47 18.68 4.22
C LEU A 122 5.73 17.36 4.95
N LYS A 123 6.87 16.74 4.72
CA LYS A 123 7.24 15.51 5.43
C LYS A 123 7.33 15.74 6.94
N GLN A 124 7.90 16.87 7.35
CA GLN A 124 7.97 17.24 8.77
C GLN A 124 6.58 17.46 9.37
N GLU A 125 5.72 18.20 8.68
CA GLU A 125 4.35 18.45 9.13
C GLU A 125 3.53 17.16 9.26
N LEU A 126 3.76 16.22 8.37
CA LEU A 126 3.06 14.93 8.35
C LEU A 126 3.75 13.87 9.22
N HIS A 127 4.87 14.20 9.86
CA HIS A 127 5.68 13.29 10.68
C HIS A 127 6.17 12.07 9.89
N ILE A 128 6.57 12.30 8.64
CA ILE A 128 7.16 11.27 7.77
C ILE A 128 8.67 11.37 7.89
N SER A 129 9.32 10.25 8.20
CA SER A 129 10.75 10.24 8.50
C SER A 129 11.68 10.02 7.30
N GLU A 130 11.14 9.89 6.11
CA GLU A 130 11.95 9.68 4.89
C GLU A 130 12.43 10.96 4.26
#